data_3dd54dcef581a2ad267f749ccf0415b4
#
_entry.id   3dd54dcef581a2ad267f749ccf0415b4
#
_cell.length_a   1.000
_cell.length_b   1.000
_cell.length_c   1.000
_cell.angle_alpha   90.00
_cell.angle_beta   90.00
_cell.angle_gamma   90.00
#
_symmetry.space_group_name_H-M   'P 1'
#
loop_
_entity.id
_entity.type
_entity.pdbx_description
1 polymer ?
#
loop_
_entity_poly.entity_id
_entity_poly.type
_entity_poly.pdbx_seq_one_letter_code
_entity_poly.pdbx_strand_id
1 'polypeptide(L)'
;MAKLYHIVPLTFGSIRGSLQSTVAFLITIFVIAVIYFARENGGLFDQKEELLTDNSTSQRSTDQDHSSESCDLSSGKWVFDNKSYPLYKEEECKFMLGENACKEYGRKDMNYLHWRWQPHHCNLLRFNATVLLERLRNKRMVFVGDSLNRGQWLSMVCLVDKVIPPGLKSLHYHFNHSLTTMKAEEYNASIEFYWSPMLVESNSDDPWHHLVPDPTVRIKSIYKHARHWTNADILIFNAYNWWNRPFVNTLWGTFESGIVKRVEMLRSYEMGLKTWSDWLEIHIDRNKSQLFFMSMSPSHKWGEEWGKSTRDNCYNEQEMIKTEGYRGNETDPRMMRIVEDAISDLGKRGLPVKLVNITQLSEYRKDGHPSIYRKHWGALSEEQLAKPTSYSDCTHWCLPGVPDVWNELLYTHIFS
;
A
#
# COMPACT_ATOMS: atom_id res chain seq x y z
N MET A 1 18.77 53.73 62.63
CA MET A 1 18.42 54.77 61.65
C MET A 1 17.61 54.14 60.57
N ALA A 2 16.27 54.31 60.65
CA ALA A 2 15.32 53.76 59.71
C ALA A 2 15.01 54.78 58.61
N LYS A 3 15.14 54.44 57.33
CA LYS A 3 14.69 55.31 56.26
C LYS A 3 13.32 54.80 55.76
N LEU A 4 12.30 55.63 55.94
CA LEU A 4 10.97 55.53 55.37
C LEU A 4 11.06 55.72 53.83
N TYR A 5 10.45 54.85 53.08
CA TYR A 5 10.14 55.08 51.65
C TYR A 5 8.65 55.38 51.52
N HIS A 6 8.37 56.52 50.91
CA HIS A 6 7.02 56.97 50.56
C HIS A 6 6.51 56.15 49.40
N ILE A 7 5.34 55.58 49.53
CA ILE A 7 4.60 54.94 48.46
C ILE A 7 3.64 55.96 47.84
N VAL A 8 3.80 56.24 46.55
CA VAL A 8 2.87 57.08 45.77
C VAL A 8 1.82 56.15 45.15
N PRO A 9 0.51 56.41 45.29
CA PRO A 9 -0.51 55.59 44.68
C PRO A 9 -0.65 55.92 43.18
N LEU A 10 -0.47 54.93 42.29
CA LEU A 10 -0.80 55.00 40.88
C LEU A 10 -2.31 54.86 40.69
N THR A 11 -2.94 55.88 40.20
CA THR A 11 -4.35 55.88 39.79
C THR A 11 -4.52 55.09 38.51
N PHE A 12 -5.30 54.01 38.58
CA PHE A 12 -5.77 53.23 37.41
C PHE A 12 -6.89 54.00 36.71
N GLY A 13 -6.55 54.71 35.65
CA GLY A 13 -7.50 55.35 34.72
C GLY A 13 -7.81 54.42 33.53
N SER A 14 -9.05 54.03 33.47
CA SER A 14 -9.85 53.68 32.27
C SER A 14 -9.15 53.09 31.04
N ILE A 15 -8.94 51.76 31.02
CA ILE A 15 -8.58 50.98 29.82
C ILE A 15 -9.77 50.19 29.22
N ARG A 16 -10.99 50.35 29.73
CA ARG A 16 -12.17 49.56 29.26
C ARG A 16 -12.70 49.97 27.90
N GLY A 17 -12.49 51.19 27.41
CA GLY A 17 -13.01 51.66 26.12
C GLY A 17 -12.22 51.18 24.89
N SER A 18 -10.90 50.98 25.04
CA SER A 18 -10.01 50.59 23.93
C SER A 18 -10.13 49.09 23.56
N LEU A 19 -10.37 48.21 24.54
CA LEU A 19 -10.46 46.75 24.30
C LEU A 19 -11.76 46.37 23.54
N GLN A 20 -12.86 47.02 23.82
CA GLN A 20 -14.14 46.80 23.10
C GLN A 20 -14.09 47.26 21.67
N SER A 21 -13.41 48.39 21.40
CA SER A 21 -13.23 48.90 20.04
C SER A 21 -12.31 48.00 19.19
N THR A 22 -11.24 47.46 19.77
CA THR A 22 -10.33 46.51 19.04
C THR A 22 -10.99 45.17 18.78
N VAL A 23 -11.77 44.64 19.69
CA VAL A 23 -12.53 43.40 19.50
C VAL A 23 -13.61 43.56 18.42
N ALA A 24 -14.34 44.66 18.42
CA ALA A 24 -15.34 44.98 17.41
C ALA A 24 -14.70 45.10 16.00
N PHE A 25 -13.52 45.73 15.91
CA PHE A 25 -12.79 45.87 14.63
C PHE A 25 -12.27 44.50 14.12
N LEU A 26 -11.76 43.63 14.97
CA LEU A 26 -11.32 42.28 14.59
C LEU A 26 -12.50 41.41 14.13
N ILE A 27 -13.65 41.48 14.79
CA ILE A 27 -14.87 40.77 14.38
C ILE A 27 -15.34 41.28 13.00
N THR A 28 -15.28 42.57 12.73
CA THR A 28 -15.67 43.13 11.43
C THR A 28 -14.74 42.65 10.32
N ILE A 29 -13.43 42.61 10.54
CA ILE A 29 -12.46 42.05 9.57
C ILE A 29 -12.72 40.56 9.33
N PHE A 30 -13.01 39.80 10.38
CA PHE A 30 -13.31 38.38 10.26
C PHE A 30 -14.59 38.14 9.43
N VAL A 31 -15.64 38.89 9.67
CA VAL A 31 -16.90 38.78 8.90
C VAL A 31 -16.67 39.16 7.43
N ILE A 32 -15.91 40.22 7.14
CA ILE A 32 -15.57 40.60 5.77
C ILE A 32 -14.76 39.50 5.07
N ALA A 33 -13.79 38.90 5.76
CA ALA A 33 -13.00 37.79 5.22
C ALA A 33 -13.84 36.54 4.93
N VAL A 34 -14.80 36.19 5.81
CA VAL A 34 -15.74 35.08 5.59
C VAL A 34 -16.66 35.35 4.38
N ILE A 35 -17.17 36.60 4.24
CA ILE A 35 -18.01 36.98 3.10
C ILE A 35 -17.19 36.96 1.80
N TYR A 36 -15.94 37.40 1.83
CA TYR A 36 -15.05 37.35 0.66
C TYR A 36 -14.76 35.92 0.22
N PHE A 37 -14.44 35.04 1.18
CA PHE A 37 -14.22 33.59 0.94
C PHE A 37 -15.48 32.87 0.43
N ALA A 38 -16.65 33.21 0.97
CA ALA A 38 -17.93 32.65 0.52
C ALA A 38 -18.29 33.10 -0.91
N ARG A 39 -17.87 34.31 -1.31
CA ARG A 39 -18.11 34.85 -2.64
C ARG A 39 -17.17 34.26 -3.71
N GLU A 40 -15.93 33.96 -3.37
CA GLU A 40 -14.99 33.25 -4.26
C GLU A 40 -15.34 31.76 -4.46
N ASN A 41 -15.91 31.10 -3.44
CA ASN A 41 -16.31 29.70 -3.53
C ASN A 41 -17.78 29.48 -3.94
N GLY A 42 -18.58 30.55 -4.08
CA GLY A 42 -19.98 30.48 -4.47
C GLY A 42 -20.26 30.46 -5.99
N GLY A 43 -19.21 30.45 -6.81
CA GLY A 43 -19.33 30.49 -8.27
C GLY A 43 -19.53 29.15 -8.99
N LEU A 44 -19.80 28.04 -8.30
CA LEU A 44 -19.85 26.70 -8.90
C LEU A 44 -21.20 25.95 -8.80
N PHE A 45 -22.29 26.65 -8.42
CA PHE A 45 -23.61 26.03 -8.34
C PHE A 45 -24.70 26.94 -8.90
N ASP A 46 -24.67 27.19 -10.23
CA ASP A 46 -25.89 27.60 -10.96
C ASP A 46 -25.64 27.50 -12.48
N GLN A 47 -25.97 26.34 -13.05
CA GLN A 47 -26.42 26.20 -14.44
C GLN A 47 -26.93 24.78 -14.67
N LYS A 48 -28.20 24.58 -14.35
CA LYS A 48 -29.00 23.54 -14.98
C LYS A 48 -30.49 23.92 -14.86
N GLU A 49 -31.00 24.58 -15.89
CA GLU A 49 -32.36 24.44 -16.38
C GLU A 49 -32.64 25.52 -17.47
N GLU A 50 -32.94 25.05 -18.65
CA GLU A 50 -33.89 25.49 -19.69
C GLU A 50 -33.47 24.88 -21.03
N LEU A 51 -34.15 23.91 -21.43
CA LEU A 51 -35.43 23.65 -22.12
C LEU A 51 -35.39 23.90 -23.63
N LEU A 52 -35.42 22.77 -24.35
CA LEU A 52 -36.26 22.38 -25.49
C LEU A 52 -36.58 23.38 -26.65
N THR A 53 -36.41 22.75 -27.81
CA THR A 53 -36.98 22.93 -29.15
C THR A 53 -36.15 23.77 -30.13
N ASP A 54 -35.64 23.19 -31.21
CA ASP A 54 -36.38 22.96 -32.44
C ASP A 54 -35.52 22.20 -33.49
N ASN A 55 -36.19 21.44 -34.35
CA ASN A 55 -35.70 20.63 -35.43
C ASN A 55 -35.00 21.43 -36.55
N SER A 56 -33.86 20.95 -37.04
CA SER A 56 -33.66 20.84 -38.49
C SER A 56 -32.41 20.01 -38.84
N THR A 57 -32.60 19.07 -39.71
CA THR A 57 -31.75 18.09 -40.33
C THR A 57 -30.50 18.70 -40.99
N SER A 58 -29.32 18.22 -40.64
CA SER A 58 -28.18 18.18 -41.57
C SER A 58 -27.22 17.08 -41.17
N GLN A 59 -27.09 16.09 -42.04
CA GLN A 59 -26.10 15.02 -41.95
C GLN A 59 -24.68 15.63 -42.05
N ARG A 60 -23.89 15.42 -41.01
CA ARG A 60 -22.42 15.54 -41.11
C ARG A 60 -21.79 14.44 -40.28
N SER A 61 -20.97 13.66 -40.97
CA SER A 61 -20.12 12.59 -40.45
C SER A 61 -19.48 12.97 -39.11
N THR A 62 -19.84 12.24 -38.06
CA THR A 62 -19.17 12.32 -36.77
C THR A 62 -17.97 11.40 -36.80
N ASP A 63 -16.80 11.97 -37.01
CA ASP A 63 -15.58 11.41 -36.42
C ASP A 63 -15.76 11.44 -34.90
N GLN A 64 -15.97 10.27 -34.31
CA GLN A 64 -15.96 10.11 -32.86
C GLN A 64 -14.51 10.28 -32.40
N ASP A 65 -14.25 11.46 -31.85
CA ASP A 65 -13.10 11.71 -30.99
C ASP A 65 -13.30 10.89 -29.71
N HIS A 66 -12.83 9.63 -29.74
CA HIS A 66 -12.67 8.83 -28.55
C HIS A 66 -11.52 9.45 -27.73
N SER A 67 -11.85 10.38 -26.85
CA SER A 67 -11.03 10.64 -25.69
C SER A 67 -10.82 9.28 -25.01
N SER A 68 -9.61 8.75 -25.06
CA SER A 68 -9.25 7.50 -24.42
C SER A 68 -9.38 7.70 -22.90
N GLU A 69 -10.54 7.41 -22.34
CA GLU A 69 -10.67 7.20 -20.91
C GLU A 69 -9.62 6.15 -20.53
N SER A 70 -8.64 6.57 -19.71
CA SER A 70 -7.62 5.67 -19.22
C SER A 70 -8.31 4.55 -18.45
N CYS A 71 -8.16 3.31 -18.91
CA CYS A 71 -8.80 2.16 -18.29
C CYS A 71 -8.42 2.02 -16.82
N ASP A 72 -9.39 1.98 -15.92
CA ASP A 72 -9.19 1.64 -14.52
C ASP A 72 -9.02 0.12 -14.37
N LEU A 73 -7.77 -0.32 -14.23
CA LEU A 73 -7.42 -1.73 -14.03
C LEU A 73 -7.92 -2.27 -12.69
N SER A 74 -8.22 -1.43 -11.72
CA SER A 74 -8.68 -1.84 -10.38
C SER A 74 -10.19 -2.09 -10.30
N SER A 75 -10.95 -1.53 -11.23
CA SER A 75 -12.40 -1.76 -11.36
C SER A 75 -12.69 -2.95 -12.25
N GLY A 76 -13.22 -4.03 -11.67
CA GLY A 76 -13.41 -5.27 -12.42
C GLY A 76 -14.14 -6.36 -11.62
N LYS A 77 -14.00 -7.59 -12.11
CA LYS A 77 -14.57 -8.77 -11.45
C LYS A 77 -13.63 -9.98 -11.55
N TRP A 78 -13.78 -10.90 -10.62
CA TRP A 78 -13.13 -12.20 -10.70
C TRP A 78 -13.87 -13.12 -11.67
N VAL A 79 -13.10 -13.77 -12.54
CA VAL A 79 -13.62 -14.73 -13.53
C VAL A 79 -12.91 -16.06 -13.34
N PHE A 80 -13.70 -17.15 -13.22
CA PHE A 80 -13.15 -18.49 -13.12
C PHE A 80 -12.55 -18.94 -14.45
N ASP A 81 -11.29 -19.36 -14.46
CA ASP A 81 -10.53 -19.79 -15.64
C ASP A 81 -9.56 -20.91 -15.28
N ASN A 82 -10.06 -22.14 -15.26
CA ASN A 82 -9.27 -23.34 -14.95
C ASN A 82 -8.41 -23.84 -16.13
N LYS A 83 -8.44 -23.15 -17.28
CA LYS A 83 -7.61 -23.47 -18.44
C LYS A 83 -6.31 -22.71 -18.45
N SER A 84 -6.34 -21.45 -18.02
CA SER A 84 -5.18 -20.55 -18.08
C SER A 84 -4.53 -20.32 -16.71
N TYR A 85 -5.21 -20.63 -15.62
CA TYR A 85 -4.75 -20.42 -14.25
C TYR A 85 -4.73 -21.73 -13.45
N PRO A 86 -3.77 -21.90 -12.56
CA PRO A 86 -2.73 -20.93 -12.16
C PRO A 86 -1.63 -20.77 -13.23
N LEU A 87 -0.91 -19.65 -13.22
CA LEU A 87 0.15 -19.33 -14.17
C LEU A 87 1.40 -20.21 -13.97
N TYR A 88 1.58 -20.79 -12.80
CA TYR A 88 2.60 -21.78 -12.45
C TYR A 88 2.02 -22.72 -11.38
N LYS A 89 2.70 -23.83 -11.11
CA LYS A 89 2.33 -24.72 -10.00
C LYS A 89 3.27 -24.50 -8.82
N GLU A 90 2.73 -24.69 -7.60
CA GLU A 90 3.50 -24.51 -6.37
C GLU A 90 4.80 -25.32 -6.38
N GLU A 91 4.73 -26.60 -6.76
CA GLU A 91 5.86 -27.53 -6.84
C GLU A 91 6.87 -27.20 -7.95
N GLU A 92 6.51 -26.38 -8.93
CA GLU A 92 7.40 -25.94 -10.00
C GLU A 92 8.31 -24.78 -9.57
N CYS A 93 7.92 -24.00 -8.57
CA CYS A 93 8.69 -22.86 -8.06
C CYS A 93 9.72 -23.31 -7.02
N LYS A 94 11.00 -23.36 -7.40
CA LYS A 94 12.10 -23.79 -6.52
C LYS A 94 12.38 -22.85 -5.35
N PHE A 95 11.87 -21.64 -5.40
CA PHE A 95 12.06 -20.59 -4.41
C PHE A 95 10.90 -20.48 -3.42
N MET A 96 9.88 -21.34 -3.55
CA MET A 96 8.68 -21.30 -2.72
C MET A 96 9.02 -21.32 -1.22
N LEU A 97 8.39 -20.44 -0.46
CA LEU A 97 8.52 -20.39 1.00
C LEU A 97 7.37 -21.14 1.68
N GLY A 98 7.66 -21.92 2.69
CA GLY A 98 6.66 -22.76 3.36
C GLY A 98 5.48 -21.98 4.00
N GLU A 99 5.62 -20.70 4.24
CA GLU A 99 4.53 -19.83 4.72
C GLU A 99 3.49 -19.51 3.64
N ASN A 100 3.83 -19.71 2.35
CA ASN A 100 2.97 -19.46 1.19
C ASN A 100 2.59 -20.75 0.44
N ALA A 101 3.23 -21.89 0.77
CA ALA A 101 3.10 -23.18 0.09
C ALA A 101 1.89 -23.97 0.62
N CYS A 102 0.69 -23.50 0.35
CA CYS A 102 -0.53 -24.03 0.96
C CYS A 102 -0.83 -25.47 0.58
N LYS A 103 -0.52 -25.89 -0.64
CA LYS A 103 -0.70 -27.27 -1.11
C LYS A 103 0.28 -28.23 -0.42
N GLU A 104 1.55 -27.87 -0.27
CA GLU A 104 2.56 -28.63 0.45
C GLU A 104 2.14 -28.89 1.89
N TYR A 105 1.52 -27.89 2.52
CA TYR A 105 1.04 -27.97 3.91
C TYR A 105 -0.40 -28.49 4.04
N GLY A 106 -0.89 -29.22 3.01
CA GLY A 106 -2.07 -30.06 3.10
C GLY A 106 -3.39 -29.41 2.71
N ARG A 107 -3.40 -28.24 2.10
CA ARG A 107 -4.62 -27.66 1.54
C ARG A 107 -5.10 -28.51 0.37
N LYS A 108 -6.36 -29.01 0.46
CA LYS A 108 -6.97 -29.89 -0.55
C LYS A 108 -7.85 -29.15 -1.53
N ASP A 109 -8.46 -28.05 -1.09
CA ASP A 109 -9.23 -27.19 -1.98
C ASP A 109 -8.28 -26.37 -2.86
N MET A 110 -8.45 -26.51 -4.19
CA MET A 110 -7.62 -25.85 -5.20
C MET A 110 -8.42 -24.86 -6.06
N ASN A 111 -9.69 -24.65 -5.76
CA ASN A 111 -10.53 -23.75 -6.57
C ASN A 111 -10.04 -22.30 -6.53
N TYR A 112 -9.45 -21.89 -5.41
CA TYR A 112 -8.89 -20.54 -5.25
C TYR A 112 -7.78 -20.20 -6.27
N LEU A 113 -7.14 -21.19 -6.88
CA LEU A 113 -6.07 -21.03 -7.88
C LEU A 113 -6.57 -20.57 -9.25
N HIS A 114 -7.84 -20.84 -9.56
CA HIS A 114 -8.38 -20.75 -10.92
C HIS A 114 -9.15 -19.46 -11.19
N TRP A 115 -8.81 -18.40 -10.52
CA TRP A 115 -9.48 -17.12 -10.68
C TRP A 115 -8.54 -16.08 -11.28
N ARG A 116 -9.01 -15.36 -12.30
CA ARG A 116 -8.32 -14.20 -12.89
C ARG A 116 -9.14 -12.93 -12.68
N TRP A 117 -8.45 -11.81 -12.58
CA TRP A 117 -9.09 -10.50 -12.56
C TRP A 117 -9.40 -10.03 -13.97
N GLN A 118 -10.61 -9.56 -14.20
CA GLN A 118 -11.06 -8.98 -15.46
C GLN A 118 -11.54 -7.56 -15.21
N PRO A 119 -10.76 -6.52 -15.60
CA PRO A 119 -11.23 -5.15 -15.57
C PRO A 119 -12.50 -4.96 -16.40
N HIS A 120 -13.36 -3.99 -16.03
CA HIS A 120 -14.67 -3.82 -16.67
C HIS A 120 -14.55 -3.32 -18.12
N HIS A 121 -13.64 -2.40 -18.41
CA HIS A 121 -13.60 -1.68 -19.70
C HIS A 121 -12.35 -1.96 -20.53
N CYS A 122 -11.46 -2.83 -20.07
CA CYS A 122 -10.24 -3.22 -20.77
C CYS A 122 -9.77 -4.62 -20.36
N ASN A 123 -8.63 -5.03 -20.88
CA ASN A 123 -7.99 -6.29 -20.50
C ASN A 123 -6.63 -6.02 -19.85
N LEU A 124 -6.27 -6.83 -18.86
CA LEU A 124 -4.88 -6.91 -18.43
C LEU A 124 -4.01 -7.44 -19.55
N LEU A 125 -2.78 -6.95 -19.63
CA LEU A 125 -1.78 -7.58 -20.47
C LEU A 125 -1.52 -9.00 -19.95
N ARG A 126 -1.56 -9.98 -20.84
CA ARG A 126 -1.23 -11.35 -20.45
C ARG A 126 0.22 -11.42 -20.01
N PHE A 127 0.46 -11.91 -18.82
CA PHE A 127 1.80 -12.02 -18.27
C PHE A 127 2.69 -12.89 -19.17
N ASN A 128 3.86 -12.36 -19.51
CA ASN A 128 4.87 -13.05 -20.29
C ASN A 128 6.24 -12.89 -19.62
N ALA A 129 6.71 -13.96 -19.01
CA ALA A 129 7.95 -13.98 -18.24
C ALA A 129 9.18 -13.59 -19.09
N THR A 130 9.27 -14.08 -20.33
CA THR A 130 10.40 -13.76 -21.23
C THR A 130 10.42 -12.27 -21.59
N VAL A 131 9.25 -11.69 -21.89
CA VAL A 131 9.12 -10.25 -22.19
C VAL A 131 9.50 -9.41 -20.99
N LEU A 132 9.10 -9.82 -19.79
CA LEU A 132 9.49 -9.13 -18.55
C LEU A 132 11.02 -9.20 -18.33
N LEU A 133 11.62 -10.37 -18.46
CA LEU A 133 13.07 -10.55 -18.29
C LEU A 133 13.87 -9.74 -19.32
N GLU A 134 13.42 -9.67 -20.58
CA GLU A 134 14.03 -8.78 -21.58
C GLU A 134 13.89 -7.28 -21.18
N ARG A 135 12.75 -6.89 -20.67
CA ARG A 135 12.56 -5.52 -20.14
C ARG A 135 13.49 -5.21 -18.97
N LEU A 136 13.81 -6.23 -18.17
CA LEU A 136 14.71 -6.14 -17.02
C LEU A 136 16.18 -6.32 -17.37
N ARG A 137 16.54 -6.56 -18.63
CA ARG A 137 17.95 -6.76 -19.04
C ARG A 137 18.83 -5.60 -18.55
N ASN A 138 19.90 -5.95 -17.81
CA ASN A 138 20.82 -5.03 -17.12
C ASN A 138 20.13 -4.12 -16.08
N LYS A 139 19.04 -4.57 -15.47
CA LYS A 139 18.24 -3.76 -14.53
C LYS A 139 17.97 -4.49 -13.23
N ARG A 140 17.68 -3.67 -12.23
CA ARG A 140 17.25 -4.09 -10.90
C ARG A 140 15.78 -3.74 -10.68
N MET A 141 14.96 -4.74 -10.35
CA MET A 141 13.60 -4.58 -9.86
C MET A 141 13.60 -4.86 -8.35
N VAL A 142 13.17 -3.92 -7.52
CA VAL A 142 13.24 -4.05 -6.07
C VAL A 142 11.87 -3.82 -5.44
N PHE A 143 11.40 -4.83 -4.73
CA PHE A 143 10.23 -4.75 -3.86
C PHE A 143 10.68 -4.31 -2.47
N VAL A 144 10.06 -3.27 -1.92
CA VAL A 144 10.43 -2.66 -0.64
C VAL A 144 9.21 -2.60 0.27
N GLY A 145 9.22 -3.35 1.35
CA GLY A 145 8.05 -3.38 2.24
C GLY A 145 8.12 -4.46 3.31
N ASP A 146 6.95 -4.96 3.67
CA ASP A 146 6.76 -5.98 4.70
C ASP A 146 6.57 -7.40 4.10
N SER A 147 6.03 -8.33 4.91
CA SER A 147 5.79 -9.71 4.50
C SER A 147 4.79 -9.87 3.35
N LEU A 148 3.84 -8.95 3.20
CA LEU A 148 2.89 -8.96 2.09
C LEU A 148 3.59 -8.62 0.76
N ASN A 149 4.47 -7.63 0.79
CA ASN A 149 5.31 -7.29 -0.36
C ASN A 149 6.33 -8.42 -0.66
N ARG A 150 6.84 -9.11 0.38
CA ARG A 150 7.67 -10.31 0.20
C ARG A 150 6.90 -11.43 -0.51
N GLY A 151 5.64 -11.65 -0.15
CA GLY A 151 4.77 -12.59 -0.86
C GLY A 151 4.57 -12.22 -2.33
N GLN A 152 4.38 -10.92 -2.63
CA GLN A 152 4.30 -10.43 -4.01
C GLN A 152 5.62 -10.62 -4.77
N TRP A 153 6.76 -10.30 -4.15
CA TRP A 153 8.08 -10.58 -4.72
C TRP A 153 8.27 -12.07 -5.02
N LEU A 154 7.91 -12.95 -4.08
CA LEU A 154 8.01 -14.39 -4.26
C LEU A 154 7.16 -14.88 -5.43
N SER A 155 5.91 -14.39 -5.55
CA SER A 155 5.05 -14.63 -6.71
C SER A 155 5.74 -14.20 -8.02
N MET A 156 6.33 -12.99 -8.07
CA MET A 156 7.07 -12.51 -9.25
C MET A 156 8.24 -13.43 -9.61
N VAL A 157 9.00 -13.89 -8.61
CA VAL A 157 10.09 -14.85 -8.81
C VAL A 157 9.57 -16.17 -9.37
N CYS A 158 8.47 -16.72 -8.81
CA CYS A 158 7.87 -17.96 -9.30
C CYS A 158 7.32 -17.83 -10.74
N LEU A 159 6.74 -16.68 -11.07
CA LEU A 159 6.24 -16.39 -12.43
C LEU A 159 7.34 -16.42 -13.50
N VAL A 160 8.57 -16.02 -13.14
CA VAL A 160 9.70 -16.02 -14.10
C VAL A 160 10.58 -17.27 -13.98
N ASP A 161 10.50 -18.01 -12.89
CA ASP A 161 11.38 -19.15 -12.59
C ASP A 161 11.43 -20.19 -13.71
N LYS A 162 10.26 -20.50 -14.30
CA LYS A 162 10.10 -21.54 -15.31
C LYS A 162 10.87 -21.28 -16.61
N VAL A 163 11.01 -20.00 -17.01
CA VAL A 163 11.67 -19.64 -18.27
C VAL A 163 13.17 -19.44 -18.15
N ILE A 164 13.70 -19.43 -16.91
CA ILE A 164 15.15 -19.31 -16.66
C ILE A 164 15.74 -20.71 -16.50
N PRO A 165 16.70 -21.13 -17.33
CA PRO A 165 17.33 -22.44 -17.20
C PRO A 165 17.96 -22.67 -15.83
N PRO A 166 17.93 -23.91 -15.30
CA PRO A 166 18.71 -24.27 -14.12
C PRO A 166 20.21 -23.92 -14.34
N GLY A 167 20.83 -23.30 -13.36
CA GLY A 167 22.23 -22.85 -13.44
C GLY A 167 22.42 -21.43 -13.97
N LEU A 168 21.38 -20.80 -14.56
CA LEU A 168 21.38 -19.39 -14.94
C LEU A 168 20.51 -18.53 -14.01
N LYS A 169 20.16 -19.07 -12.86
CA LYS A 169 19.42 -18.37 -11.79
C LYS A 169 20.00 -18.73 -10.43
N SER A 170 20.04 -17.75 -9.54
CA SER A 170 20.56 -17.88 -8.19
C SER A 170 19.79 -17.02 -7.19
N LEU A 171 19.80 -17.41 -5.92
CA LEU A 171 19.20 -16.67 -4.81
C LEU A 171 20.27 -16.32 -3.79
N HIS A 172 20.37 -15.05 -3.46
CA HIS A 172 21.36 -14.53 -2.52
C HIS A 172 20.67 -13.78 -1.39
N TYR A 173 21.18 -13.96 -0.17
CA TYR A 173 20.74 -13.28 1.03
C TYR A 173 21.82 -12.35 1.53
N HIS A 174 21.49 -11.12 1.81
CA HIS A 174 22.42 -10.08 2.28
C HIS A 174 21.85 -9.38 3.53
N PHE A 175 22.74 -8.77 4.32
CA PHE A 175 22.36 -7.94 5.47
C PHE A 175 21.37 -8.64 6.43
N ASN A 176 21.75 -9.81 6.93
CA ASN A 176 20.89 -10.62 7.82
C ASN A 176 19.51 -10.90 7.22
N HIS A 177 19.46 -11.23 5.91
CA HIS A 177 18.23 -11.46 5.13
C HIS A 177 17.34 -10.22 4.93
N SER A 178 17.78 -9.00 5.28
CA SER A 178 17.01 -7.81 4.96
C SER A 178 16.92 -7.56 3.45
N LEU A 179 17.92 -8.00 2.67
CA LEU A 179 17.89 -7.98 1.21
C LEU A 179 18.01 -9.42 0.67
N THR A 180 17.03 -9.82 -0.12
CA THR A 180 17.04 -11.08 -0.85
C THR A 180 17.05 -10.78 -2.34
N THR A 181 18.01 -11.35 -3.08
CA THR A 181 18.20 -11.10 -4.50
C THR A 181 18.08 -12.38 -5.31
N MET A 182 17.07 -12.48 -6.16
CA MET A 182 17.02 -13.46 -7.24
C MET A 182 17.70 -12.87 -8.47
N LYS A 183 18.69 -13.58 -9.03
CA LYS A 183 19.38 -13.21 -10.26
C LYS A 183 18.96 -14.07 -11.41
N ALA A 184 18.75 -13.45 -12.58
CA ALA A 184 18.60 -14.07 -13.88
C ALA A 184 19.87 -13.75 -14.70
N GLU A 185 20.85 -14.67 -14.68
CA GLU A 185 22.21 -14.39 -15.18
C GLU A 185 22.25 -14.09 -16.68
N GLU A 186 21.46 -14.79 -17.50
CA GLU A 186 21.37 -14.56 -18.95
C GLU A 186 20.94 -13.14 -19.29
N TYR A 187 20.11 -12.55 -18.45
CA TYR A 187 19.58 -11.18 -18.62
C TYR A 187 20.40 -10.15 -17.88
N ASN A 188 21.38 -10.55 -17.07
CA ASN A 188 22.05 -9.69 -16.11
C ASN A 188 21.03 -8.84 -15.30
N ALA A 189 19.94 -9.50 -14.89
CA ALA A 189 18.82 -8.87 -14.20
C ALA A 189 18.69 -9.38 -12.77
N SER A 190 18.16 -8.55 -11.89
CA SER A 190 17.80 -8.96 -10.53
C SER A 190 16.37 -8.58 -10.18
N ILE A 191 15.70 -9.48 -9.45
CA ILE A 191 14.40 -9.25 -8.81
C ILE A 191 14.63 -9.41 -7.31
N GLU A 192 14.55 -8.29 -6.59
CA GLU A 192 15.02 -8.19 -5.23
C GLU A 192 13.86 -7.88 -4.26
N PHE A 193 13.97 -8.34 -3.04
CA PHE A 193 13.11 -7.94 -1.94
C PHE A 193 13.95 -7.32 -0.84
N TYR A 194 13.55 -6.13 -0.38
CA TYR A 194 14.16 -5.45 0.76
C TYR A 194 13.14 -5.27 1.89
N TRP A 195 13.47 -5.82 3.07
CA TRP A 195 12.65 -5.69 4.27
C TRP A 195 12.71 -4.27 4.83
N SER A 196 11.60 -3.56 4.75
CA SER A 196 11.43 -2.22 5.32
C SER A 196 9.95 -1.97 5.62
N PRO A 197 9.39 -2.56 6.69
CA PRO A 197 7.95 -2.61 6.91
C PRO A 197 7.31 -1.23 7.16
N MET A 198 8.12 -0.26 7.62
CA MET A 198 7.68 1.12 7.87
C MET A 198 8.22 2.11 6.82
N LEU A 199 9.03 1.68 5.84
CA LEU A 199 9.83 2.48 4.90
C LEU A 199 10.90 3.36 5.59
N VAL A 200 10.60 3.91 6.75
CA VAL A 200 11.53 4.62 7.64
C VAL A 200 12.08 3.70 8.71
N GLU A 201 13.17 4.07 9.36
CA GLU A 201 13.83 3.22 10.37
C GLU A 201 12.91 2.91 11.55
N SER A 202 12.96 1.68 12.01
CA SER A 202 12.24 1.20 13.17
C SER A 202 13.02 0.15 13.96
N ASN A 203 12.56 -0.18 15.15
CA ASN A 203 13.09 -1.33 15.89
C ASN A 203 12.52 -2.68 15.39
N SER A 204 11.69 -2.66 14.34
CA SER A 204 11.17 -3.85 13.63
C SER A 204 11.89 -4.13 12.31
N ASP A 205 13.06 -3.53 12.09
CA ASP A 205 13.82 -3.63 10.83
C ASP A 205 14.58 -4.96 10.66
N ASP A 206 14.71 -5.75 11.70
CA ASP A 206 15.34 -7.08 11.61
C ASP A 206 14.29 -8.10 11.14
N PRO A 207 14.45 -8.77 9.98
CA PRO A 207 13.47 -9.73 9.47
C PRO A 207 13.21 -10.92 10.37
N TRP A 208 14.16 -11.27 11.25
CA TRP A 208 14.05 -12.38 12.18
C TRP A 208 13.49 -11.97 13.55
N HIS A 209 13.75 -10.74 13.97
CA HIS A 209 13.39 -10.19 15.28
C HIS A 209 12.46 -8.98 15.18
N HIS A 210 11.60 -8.94 14.16
CA HIS A 210 10.69 -7.83 13.87
C HIS A 210 9.49 -7.74 14.84
N LEU A 211 9.08 -8.85 15.45
CA LEU A 211 7.96 -8.89 16.39
C LEU A 211 8.41 -8.39 17.77
N VAL A 212 8.46 -7.08 17.90
CA VAL A 212 8.81 -6.41 19.16
C VAL A 212 7.56 -5.96 19.91
N PRO A 213 7.55 -5.97 21.27
CA PRO A 213 6.37 -5.58 22.06
C PRO A 213 5.92 -4.14 21.78
N ASP A 214 6.89 -3.21 21.65
CA ASP A 214 6.65 -1.79 21.42
C ASP A 214 7.34 -1.30 20.16
N PRO A 215 6.73 -1.50 18.97
CA PRO A 215 7.28 -1.00 17.73
C PRO A 215 7.45 0.53 17.79
N THR A 216 8.69 0.96 17.58
CA THR A 216 9.09 2.38 17.63
C THR A 216 9.70 2.80 16.29
N VAL A 217 9.21 3.89 15.73
CA VAL A 217 9.55 4.37 14.39
C VAL A 217 10.35 5.67 14.47
N ARG A 218 11.55 5.69 13.89
CA ARG A 218 12.35 6.90 13.71
C ARG A 218 11.86 7.67 12.49
N ILE A 219 10.88 8.53 12.72
CA ILE A 219 10.01 9.08 11.68
C ILE A 219 10.74 9.90 10.60
N LYS A 220 11.92 10.44 10.88
CA LYS A 220 12.74 11.23 9.92
C LYS A 220 13.98 10.50 9.43
N SER A 221 14.06 9.19 9.60
CA SER A 221 15.24 8.40 9.31
C SER A 221 14.93 7.33 8.27
N ILE A 222 15.45 7.45 7.06
CA ILE A 222 15.22 6.50 5.97
C ILE A 222 16.52 6.00 5.34
N TYR A 223 17.63 6.69 5.51
CA TYR A 223 18.87 6.41 4.80
C TYR A 223 19.40 4.99 5.02
N LYS A 224 19.21 4.43 6.21
CA LYS A 224 19.58 3.02 6.52
C LYS A 224 19.02 2.05 5.48
N HIS A 225 17.78 2.26 5.07
CA HIS A 225 17.08 1.43 4.09
C HIS A 225 17.33 1.90 2.67
N ALA A 226 17.16 3.16 2.43
CA ALA A 226 17.10 3.76 1.11
C ALA A 226 18.38 3.59 0.30
N ARG A 227 19.55 3.55 0.94
CA ARG A 227 20.84 3.25 0.27
C ARG A 227 20.85 1.92 -0.48
N HIS A 228 19.96 0.97 -0.14
CA HIS A 228 19.90 -0.34 -0.78
C HIS A 228 19.06 -0.36 -2.06
N TRP A 229 18.19 0.64 -2.24
CA TRP A 229 17.32 0.73 -3.43
C TRP A 229 17.55 1.96 -4.31
N THR A 230 18.44 2.90 -3.93
CA THR A 230 18.67 4.17 -4.65
C THR A 230 18.91 4.02 -6.14
N ASN A 231 19.63 2.97 -6.56
CA ASN A 231 20.01 2.75 -7.96
C ASN A 231 19.11 1.71 -8.68
N ALA A 232 17.95 1.39 -8.13
CA ALA A 232 17.02 0.47 -8.77
C ALA A 232 16.35 1.13 -9.99
N ASP A 233 16.06 0.30 -11.00
CA ASP A 233 15.39 0.72 -12.23
C ASP A 233 13.87 0.66 -12.08
N ILE A 234 13.38 -0.29 -11.27
CA ILE A 234 11.95 -0.44 -10.93
C ILE A 234 11.85 -0.61 -9.42
N LEU A 235 11.07 0.26 -8.77
CA LEU A 235 10.83 0.24 -7.33
C LEU A 235 9.36 0.03 -7.03
N ILE A 236 9.06 -0.98 -6.22
CA ILE A 236 7.71 -1.33 -5.81
C ILE A 236 7.61 -1.24 -4.29
N PHE A 237 6.94 -0.21 -3.80
CA PHE A 237 6.76 0.03 -2.37
C PHE A 237 5.43 -0.53 -1.87
N ASN A 238 5.44 -1.06 -0.65
CA ASN A 238 4.25 -1.39 0.12
C ASN A 238 4.54 -1.12 1.59
N ALA A 239 3.70 -0.31 2.23
CA ALA A 239 3.85 -0.02 3.64
C ALA A 239 2.48 0.37 4.23
N TYR A 240 1.76 -0.60 4.70
CA TYR A 240 0.45 -0.39 5.30
C TYR A 240 0.27 -1.18 6.60
N ASN A 241 0.40 -2.51 6.55
CA ASN A 241 -0.01 -3.43 7.60
C ASN A 241 0.65 -3.12 8.95
N TRP A 242 1.90 -2.71 8.96
CA TRP A 242 2.67 -2.40 10.18
C TRP A 242 2.29 -1.06 10.82
N TRP A 243 1.70 -0.16 10.04
CA TRP A 243 1.16 1.11 10.54
C TRP A 243 -0.24 0.96 11.12
N ASN A 244 -1.02 -0.05 10.71
CA ASN A 244 -2.42 -0.23 11.09
C ASN A 244 -2.58 -0.63 12.56
N ARG A 245 -2.48 0.37 13.44
CA ARG A 245 -2.66 0.28 14.90
C ARG A 245 -3.14 1.62 15.44
N PRO A 246 -3.88 1.70 16.57
CA PRO A 246 -4.45 2.97 17.03
C PRO A 246 -3.42 4.08 17.25
N PHE A 247 -2.22 3.72 17.71
CA PHE A 247 -1.10 4.64 17.97
C PHE A 247 0.22 4.01 17.56
N VAL A 248 1.18 4.86 17.20
CA VAL A 248 2.56 4.50 16.86
C VAL A 248 3.52 5.22 17.79
N ASN A 249 4.47 4.50 18.39
CA ASN A 249 5.59 5.12 19.10
C ASN A 249 6.51 5.79 18.09
N THR A 250 6.47 7.10 18.04
CA THR A 250 7.22 7.91 17.08
C THR A 250 8.42 8.53 17.76
N LEU A 251 9.61 8.29 17.21
CA LEU A 251 10.89 8.71 17.75
C LEU A 251 11.51 9.81 16.88
N TRP A 252 11.88 10.90 17.55
CA TRP A 252 12.72 11.98 17.00
C TRP A 252 14.12 11.90 17.61
N GLY A 253 15.13 11.74 16.79
CA GLY A 253 16.51 11.55 17.20
C GLY A 253 16.98 10.10 17.08
N THR A 254 17.86 9.66 17.96
CA THR A 254 18.41 8.29 18.00
C THR A 254 17.68 7.41 19.02
N PHE A 255 17.83 6.11 18.92
CA PHE A 255 17.25 5.18 19.89
C PHE A 255 17.82 5.37 21.31
N GLU A 256 19.06 5.86 21.43
CA GLU A 256 19.73 6.10 22.72
C GLU A 256 19.35 7.42 23.38
N SER A 257 19.07 8.48 22.58
CA SER A 257 18.93 9.84 23.07
C SER A 257 17.76 10.63 22.46
N GLY A 258 16.85 9.93 21.77
CA GLY A 258 15.71 10.56 21.11
C GLY A 258 14.51 10.77 22.03
N ILE A 259 13.56 11.55 21.53
CA ILE A 259 12.27 11.81 22.19
C ILE A 259 11.22 10.89 21.56
N VAL A 260 10.65 9.99 22.34
CA VAL A 260 9.55 9.12 21.93
C VAL A 260 8.22 9.76 22.33
N LYS A 261 7.28 9.81 21.40
CA LYS A 261 5.89 10.18 21.66
C LYS A 261 4.96 9.14 21.05
N ARG A 262 3.90 8.82 21.77
CA ARG A 262 2.80 8.02 21.24
C ARG A 262 1.91 8.93 20.40
N VAL A 263 1.90 8.70 19.08
CA VAL A 263 1.21 9.54 18.09
C VAL A 263 0.11 8.71 17.44
N GLU A 264 -1.00 9.35 17.14
CA GLU A 264 -2.11 8.74 16.40
C GLU A 264 -1.66 8.22 15.05
N MET A 265 -2.19 7.08 14.62
CA MET A 265 -1.73 6.30 13.48
C MET A 265 -1.67 7.10 12.18
N LEU A 266 -2.76 7.77 11.80
CA LEU A 266 -2.82 8.50 10.52
C LEU A 266 -1.76 9.60 10.46
N ARG A 267 -1.55 10.28 11.58
CA ARG A 267 -0.53 11.35 11.67
C ARG A 267 0.88 10.80 11.58
N SER A 268 1.16 9.66 12.23
CA SER A 268 2.47 9.00 12.14
C SER A 268 2.74 8.49 10.74
N TYR A 269 1.73 7.91 10.10
CA TYR A 269 1.82 7.40 8.73
C TYR A 269 2.10 8.52 7.72
N GLU A 270 1.35 9.63 7.81
CA GLU A 270 1.59 10.82 7.00
C GLU A 270 3.04 11.34 7.13
N MET A 271 3.54 11.44 8.37
CA MET A 271 4.92 11.87 8.62
C MET A 271 5.95 10.89 8.02
N GLY A 272 5.71 9.58 8.12
CA GLY A 272 6.57 8.55 7.54
C GLY A 272 6.62 8.63 6.01
N LEU A 273 5.45 8.76 5.37
CA LEU A 273 5.34 8.92 3.92
C LEU A 273 5.93 10.24 3.43
N LYS A 274 5.82 11.30 4.23
CA LYS A 274 6.52 12.55 3.89
C LYS A 274 8.04 12.35 3.86
N THR A 275 8.61 11.65 4.84
CA THR A 275 10.04 11.35 4.86
C THR A 275 10.46 10.50 3.66
N TRP A 276 9.64 9.51 3.30
CA TRP A 276 9.82 8.69 2.11
C TRP A 276 9.77 9.52 0.82
N SER A 277 8.76 10.36 0.67
CA SER A 277 8.56 11.17 -0.54
C SER A 277 9.66 12.24 -0.72
N ASP A 278 10.04 12.93 0.35
CA ASP A 278 11.13 13.92 0.34
C ASP A 278 12.47 13.26 -0.05
N TRP A 279 12.70 12.03 0.44
CA TRP A 279 13.92 11.30 0.09
C TRP A 279 13.94 10.88 -1.39
N LEU A 280 12.82 10.36 -1.91
CA LEU A 280 12.71 9.97 -3.32
C LEU A 280 12.94 11.14 -4.25
N GLU A 281 12.35 12.30 -3.96
CA GLU A 281 12.49 13.51 -4.77
C GLU A 281 13.94 13.91 -4.97
N ILE A 282 14.77 13.77 -3.93
CA ILE A 282 16.16 14.21 -3.94
C ILE A 282 17.11 13.17 -4.55
N HIS A 283 16.83 11.85 -4.36
CA HIS A 283 17.84 10.82 -4.60
C HIS A 283 17.51 9.90 -5.78
N ILE A 284 16.29 9.91 -6.31
CA ILE A 284 15.91 9.03 -7.42
C ILE A 284 16.15 9.72 -8.75
N ASP A 285 16.79 9.01 -9.67
CA ASP A 285 16.92 9.44 -11.06
C ASP A 285 15.58 9.31 -11.79
N ARG A 286 14.95 10.45 -12.05
CA ARG A 286 13.62 10.56 -12.70
C ARG A 286 13.56 10.00 -14.10
N ASN A 287 14.70 9.97 -14.79
CA ASN A 287 14.79 9.49 -16.18
C ASN A 287 15.03 7.98 -16.25
N LYS A 288 15.49 7.37 -15.16
CA LYS A 288 15.85 5.97 -15.09
C LYS A 288 14.80 5.11 -14.40
N SER A 289 14.32 5.56 -13.25
CA SER A 289 13.55 4.72 -12.33
C SER A 289 12.05 4.83 -12.54
N GLN A 290 11.37 3.68 -12.66
CA GLN A 290 9.92 3.57 -12.57
C GLN A 290 9.52 3.29 -11.12
N LEU A 291 8.57 4.06 -10.60
CA LEU A 291 8.14 3.97 -9.20
C LEU A 291 6.69 3.52 -9.10
N PHE A 292 6.46 2.54 -8.24
CA PHE A 292 5.13 1.99 -7.95
C PHE A 292 4.89 1.95 -6.44
N PHE A 293 3.66 2.22 -6.05
CA PHE A 293 3.20 2.01 -4.68
C PHE A 293 1.99 1.07 -4.72
N MET A 294 2.07 -0.06 -4.01
CA MET A 294 0.96 -1.00 -3.89
C MET A 294 -0.02 -0.51 -2.84
N SER A 295 -1.30 -0.52 -3.15
CA SER A 295 -2.33 -0.20 -2.16
C SER A 295 -2.43 -1.28 -1.07
N MET A 296 -3.35 -1.10 -0.15
CA MET A 296 -3.54 -2.00 0.99
C MET A 296 -3.96 -3.40 0.57
N SER A 297 -3.29 -4.43 1.11
CA SER A 297 -3.78 -5.79 1.10
C SER A 297 -4.67 -6.01 2.33
N PRO A 298 -5.94 -6.42 2.15
CA PRO A 298 -6.82 -6.69 3.28
C PRO A 298 -6.41 -7.95 4.01
N SER A 299 -6.85 -8.07 5.26
CA SER A 299 -6.93 -9.33 5.98
C SER A 299 -8.39 -9.75 6.14
N HIS A 300 -8.65 -11.03 6.43
CA HIS A 300 -9.98 -11.58 6.64
C HIS A 300 -10.07 -12.26 8.02
N LYS A 301 -9.85 -11.45 9.07
CA LYS A 301 -9.80 -11.93 10.46
C LYS A 301 -11.15 -12.02 11.15
N TRP A 302 -12.15 -11.32 10.62
CA TRP A 302 -13.43 -11.13 11.27
C TRP A 302 -14.56 -11.68 10.40
N GLY A 303 -15.04 -12.92 10.69
CA GLY A 303 -16.06 -13.60 9.91
C GLY A 303 -17.40 -12.85 9.84
N GLU A 304 -17.68 -11.98 10.80
CA GLU A 304 -18.88 -11.12 10.82
C GLU A 304 -18.96 -10.19 9.59
N GLU A 305 -17.83 -9.82 9.00
CA GLU A 305 -17.80 -8.97 7.80
C GLU A 305 -18.46 -9.62 6.57
N TRP A 306 -18.54 -10.95 6.53
CA TRP A 306 -19.23 -11.70 5.48
C TRP A 306 -20.34 -12.62 6.02
N GLY A 307 -20.95 -12.21 7.16
CA GLY A 307 -22.16 -12.82 7.71
C GLY A 307 -21.95 -14.09 8.53
N LYS A 308 -20.72 -14.35 9.02
CA LYS A 308 -20.43 -15.42 9.96
C LYS A 308 -20.39 -14.93 11.41
N SER A 309 -20.06 -15.83 12.34
CA SER A 309 -19.90 -15.49 13.75
C SER A 309 -18.64 -14.64 13.99
N THR A 310 -18.67 -13.81 15.04
CA THR A 310 -17.48 -13.05 15.54
C THR A 310 -16.31 -13.94 15.97
N ARG A 311 -16.51 -15.26 16.07
CA ARG A 311 -15.48 -16.25 16.39
C ARG A 311 -14.86 -16.89 15.16
N ASP A 312 -15.42 -16.62 13.99
CA ASP A 312 -14.96 -17.13 12.72
C ASP A 312 -13.98 -16.15 12.06
N ASN A 313 -13.14 -16.69 11.18
CA ASN A 313 -12.22 -15.95 10.35
C ASN A 313 -12.05 -16.67 9.00
N CYS A 314 -10.98 -16.47 8.28
CA CYS A 314 -10.71 -17.13 7.00
C CYS A 314 -10.56 -18.67 7.09
N TYR A 315 -10.59 -19.26 8.27
CA TYR A 315 -10.51 -20.72 8.43
C TYR A 315 -11.68 -21.41 7.74
N ASN A 316 -11.39 -22.42 6.91
CA ASN A 316 -12.37 -23.15 6.11
C ASN A 316 -13.13 -22.30 5.06
N GLU A 317 -12.65 -21.11 4.71
CA GLU A 317 -13.20 -20.38 3.60
C GLU A 317 -12.68 -20.95 2.27
N GLN A 318 -13.60 -21.43 1.42
CA GLN A 318 -13.30 -22.06 0.12
C GLN A 318 -13.89 -21.27 -1.05
N GLU A 319 -14.69 -20.26 -0.76
CA GLU A 319 -15.33 -19.39 -1.75
C GLU A 319 -15.03 -17.94 -1.46
N MET A 320 -14.82 -17.17 -2.53
CA MET A 320 -14.69 -15.72 -2.42
C MET A 320 -16.01 -15.06 -2.01
N ILE A 321 -15.95 -13.81 -1.61
CA ILE A 321 -17.13 -12.98 -1.38
C ILE A 321 -17.71 -12.60 -2.74
N LYS A 322 -19.03 -12.84 -2.91
CA LYS A 322 -19.74 -12.67 -4.20
C LYS A 322 -20.48 -11.34 -4.31
N THR A 323 -20.59 -10.58 -3.21
CA THR A 323 -21.28 -9.30 -3.18
C THR A 323 -20.52 -8.29 -4.02
N GLU A 324 -21.10 -7.80 -5.10
CA GLU A 324 -20.48 -6.78 -5.96
C GLU A 324 -20.26 -5.48 -5.16
N GLY A 325 -19.10 -4.86 -5.37
CA GLY A 325 -18.71 -3.65 -4.65
C GLY A 325 -18.37 -3.87 -3.17
N TYR A 326 -18.19 -5.12 -2.73
CA TYR A 326 -17.84 -5.42 -1.34
C TYR A 326 -16.60 -4.65 -0.90
N ARG A 327 -16.66 -4.12 0.33
CA ARG A 327 -15.53 -3.51 1.02
C ARG A 327 -15.49 -4.01 2.45
N GLY A 328 -14.32 -4.49 2.85
CA GLY A 328 -14.04 -4.90 4.21
C GLY A 328 -13.77 -3.71 5.13
N ASN A 329 -13.84 -3.93 6.44
CA ASN A 329 -13.58 -2.90 7.45
C ASN A 329 -12.11 -2.79 7.85
N GLU A 330 -11.27 -3.75 7.45
CA GLU A 330 -9.85 -3.79 7.83
C GLU A 330 -8.96 -2.87 6.99
N THR A 331 -9.48 -2.35 5.87
CA THR A 331 -8.78 -1.40 5.02
C THR A 331 -9.27 0.02 5.30
N ASP A 332 -8.47 0.81 6.02
CA ASP A 332 -8.83 2.20 6.35
C ASP A 332 -8.66 3.12 5.13
N PRO A 333 -9.76 3.64 4.55
CA PRO A 333 -9.67 4.51 3.38
C PRO A 333 -8.95 5.84 3.65
N ARG A 334 -8.79 6.23 4.91
CA ARG A 334 -8.04 7.45 5.28
C ARG A 334 -6.54 7.24 5.08
N MET A 335 -6.01 6.04 5.36
CA MET A 335 -4.63 5.71 5.06
C MET A 335 -4.38 5.71 3.55
N MET A 336 -5.35 5.24 2.78
CA MET A 336 -5.26 5.25 1.32
C MET A 336 -5.14 6.67 0.76
N ARG A 337 -5.97 7.60 1.27
CA ARG A 337 -5.90 9.02 0.89
C ARG A 337 -4.53 9.65 1.20
N ILE A 338 -3.92 9.32 2.35
CA ILE A 338 -2.57 9.81 2.69
C ILE A 338 -1.53 9.34 1.65
N VAL A 339 -1.64 8.11 1.15
CA VAL A 339 -0.77 7.61 0.06
C VAL A 339 -1.04 8.36 -1.24
N GLU A 340 -2.30 8.52 -1.62
CA GLU A 340 -2.72 9.22 -2.84
C GLU A 340 -2.22 10.68 -2.82
N ASP A 341 -2.36 11.36 -1.69
CA ASP A 341 -1.87 12.74 -1.50
C ASP A 341 -0.34 12.80 -1.64
N ALA A 342 0.40 11.88 -1.00
CA ALA A 342 1.86 11.84 -1.08
C ALA A 342 2.34 11.57 -2.52
N ILE A 343 1.68 10.67 -3.25
CA ILE A 343 1.96 10.36 -4.66
C ILE A 343 1.63 11.54 -5.56
N SER A 344 0.47 12.17 -5.36
CA SER A 344 0.04 13.36 -6.10
C SER A 344 1.04 14.51 -5.95
N ASP A 345 1.51 14.75 -4.72
CA ASP A 345 2.49 15.79 -4.44
C ASP A 345 3.86 15.48 -5.06
N LEU A 346 4.30 14.23 -5.08
CA LEU A 346 5.50 13.82 -5.80
C LEU A 346 5.35 14.05 -7.31
N GLY A 347 4.19 13.72 -7.88
CA GLY A 347 3.89 13.96 -9.29
C GLY A 347 3.95 15.45 -9.65
N LYS A 348 3.38 16.33 -8.83
CA LYS A 348 3.47 17.81 -9.00
C LYS A 348 4.91 18.31 -8.96
N ARG A 349 5.78 17.65 -8.19
CA ARG A 349 7.23 17.94 -8.10
C ARG A 349 8.05 17.27 -9.20
N GLY A 350 7.39 16.61 -10.19
CA GLY A 350 8.00 15.99 -11.36
C GLY A 350 8.59 14.59 -11.13
N LEU A 351 8.19 13.90 -10.07
CA LEU A 351 8.54 12.51 -9.82
C LEU A 351 7.26 11.66 -9.73
N PRO A 352 6.74 11.13 -10.86
CA PRO A 352 5.54 10.34 -10.86
C PRO A 352 5.75 8.98 -10.19
N VAL A 353 4.84 8.62 -9.28
CA VAL A 353 4.71 7.29 -8.70
C VAL A 353 3.36 6.74 -9.13
N LYS A 354 3.33 5.55 -9.74
CA LYS A 354 2.07 4.90 -10.12
C LYS A 354 1.49 4.13 -8.94
N LEU A 355 0.24 4.41 -8.58
CA LEU A 355 -0.49 3.59 -7.62
C LEU A 355 -1.01 2.33 -8.30
N VAL A 356 -0.66 1.16 -7.77
CA VAL A 356 -1.22 -0.13 -8.18
C VAL A 356 -2.29 -0.50 -7.16
N ASN A 357 -3.55 -0.25 -7.48
CA ASN A 357 -4.66 -0.47 -6.55
C ASN A 357 -5.10 -1.93 -6.57
N ILE A 358 -4.74 -2.66 -5.52
CA ILE A 358 -5.03 -4.08 -5.31
C ILE A 358 -6.08 -4.32 -4.22
N THR A 359 -6.56 -3.27 -3.55
CA THR A 359 -7.35 -3.40 -2.33
C THR A 359 -8.66 -4.12 -2.58
N GLN A 360 -9.55 -3.54 -3.40
CA GLN A 360 -10.89 -4.11 -3.59
C GLN A 360 -10.86 -5.51 -4.21
N LEU A 361 -10.01 -5.75 -5.21
CA LEU A 361 -9.93 -7.10 -5.81
C LEU A 361 -9.49 -8.15 -4.79
N SER A 362 -8.64 -7.76 -3.83
CA SER A 362 -8.18 -8.66 -2.77
C SER A 362 -9.25 -8.85 -1.67
N GLU A 363 -10.09 -7.84 -1.40
CA GLU A 363 -11.18 -7.92 -0.41
C GLU A 363 -12.20 -9.02 -0.73
N TYR A 364 -12.38 -9.37 -2.00
CA TYR A 364 -13.25 -10.50 -2.37
C TYR A 364 -12.69 -11.86 -1.96
N ARG A 365 -11.38 -11.99 -1.78
CA ARG A 365 -10.64 -13.24 -1.81
C ARG A 365 -10.32 -13.83 -0.43
N LYS A 366 -11.27 -13.85 0.49
CA LYS A 366 -11.13 -14.54 1.79
C LYS A 366 -10.73 -16.02 1.68
N ASP A 367 -10.98 -16.63 0.53
CA ASP A 367 -10.58 -17.99 0.16
C ASP A 367 -9.09 -18.14 -0.16
N GLY A 368 -8.37 -17.05 -0.41
CA GLY A 368 -6.98 -17.05 -0.87
C GLY A 368 -5.91 -17.14 0.24
N HIS A 369 -6.29 -17.10 1.51
CA HIS A 369 -5.36 -17.11 2.64
C HIS A 369 -4.82 -18.50 2.97
N PRO A 370 -3.60 -18.60 3.52
CA PRO A 370 -3.03 -19.87 3.98
C PRO A 370 -3.86 -20.52 5.09
N SER A 371 -4.48 -19.74 5.94
CA SER A 371 -5.21 -20.25 7.10
C SER A 371 -4.29 -21.14 7.96
N ILE A 372 -4.60 -22.42 8.12
CA ILE A 372 -3.76 -23.38 8.84
C ILE A 372 -2.76 -24.09 7.92
N TYR A 373 -2.86 -23.93 6.61
CA TYR A 373 -2.09 -24.64 5.59
C TYR A 373 -0.78 -23.92 5.26
N ARG A 374 0.13 -23.84 6.24
CA ARG A 374 1.43 -23.19 6.09
C ARG A 374 2.46 -23.79 7.04
N LYS A 375 3.72 -23.51 6.80
CA LYS A 375 4.78 -23.82 7.75
C LYS A 375 4.58 -23.04 9.06
N HIS A 376 4.53 -23.76 10.17
CA HIS A 376 4.53 -23.18 11.51
C HIS A 376 5.97 -23.12 12.02
N TRP A 377 6.35 -22.02 12.66
CA TRP A 377 7.70 -21.80 13.16
C TRP A 377 7.97 -22.50 14.51
N GLY A 378 6.95 -23.07 15.13
CA GLY A 378 7.01 -23.83 16.37
C GLY A 378 5.91 -24.87 16.44
N ALA A 379 6.00 -25.79 17.40
CA ALA A 379 4.94 -26.75 17.66
C ALA A 379 3.69 -26.03 18.17
N LEU A 380 2.54 -26.40 17.61
CA LEU A 380 1.24 -25.90 18.07
C LEU A 380 0.87 -26.62 19.39
N SER A 381 0.29 -25.86 20.33
CA SER A 381 -0.26 -26.44 21.56
C SER A 381 -1.53 -27.25 21.27
N GLU A 382 -1.89 -28.16 22.20
CA GLU A 382 -3.15 -28.93 22.10
C GLU A 382 -4.38 -28.01 22.03
N GLU A 383 -4.37 -26.89 22.76
CA GLU A 383 -5.43 -25.88 22.73
C GLU A 383 -5.53 -25.20 21.36
N GLN A 384 -4.40 -24.88 20.72
CA GLN A 384 -4.36 -24.34 19.38
C GLN A 384 -4.92 -25.35 18.37
N LEU A 385 -4.45 -26.60 18.43
CA LEU A 385 -4.92 -27.68 17.55
C LEU A 385 -6.44 -27.92 17.68
N ALA A 386 -6.98 -27.79 18.89
CA ALA A 386 -8.42 -27.89 19.14
C ALA A 386 -9.22 -26.69 18.62
N LYS A 387 -8.55 -25.53 18.36
CA LYS A 387 -9.20 -24.30 17.89
C LYS A 387 -8.44 -23.69 16.71
N PRO A 388 -8.59 -24.21 15.49
CA PRO A 388 -7.83 -23.75 14.31
C PRO A 388 -7.94 -22.26 14.02
N THR A 389 -9.07 -21.62 14.30
CA THR A 389 -9.24 -20.16 14.15
C THR A 389 -8.26 -19.34 14.99
N SER A 390 -7.68 -19.90 16.05
CA SER A 390 -6.76 -19.17 16.94
C SER A 390 -5.35 -18.98 16.34
N TYR A 391 -4.98 -19.77 15.31
CA TYR A 391 -3.67 -19.69 14.67
C TYR A 391 -3.75 -19.58 13.14
N SER A 392 -4.95 -19.44 12.59
CA SER A 392 -5.15 -19.24 11.16
C SER A 392 -4.53 -17.94 10.70
N ASP A 393 -3.76 -18.01 9.61
CA ASP A 393 -3.20 -16.87 8.94
C ASP A 393 -4.18 -16.33 7.90
N CYS A 394 -4.84 -15.24 8.27
CA CYS A 394 -5.82 -14.55 7.43
C CYS A 394 -5.28 -13.21 6.90
N THR A 395 -3.96 -13.05 6.89
CA THR A 395 -3.28 -11.83 6.44
C THR A 395 -2.42 -12.09 5.21
N HIS A 396 -1.63 -13.17 5.20
CA HIS A 396 -0.82 -13.56 4.05
C HIS A 396 -1.64 -14.32 3.02
N TRP A 397 -1.04 -14.63 1.88
CA TRP A 397 -1.69 -15.26 0.74
C TRP A 397 -1.00 -16.56 0.33
N CYS A 398 -1.77 -17.56 -0.09
CA CYS A 398 -1.23 -18.73 -0.75
C CYS A 398 -0.60 -18.37 -2.09
N LEU A 399 0.43 -19.09 -2.48
CA LEU A 399 1.03 -19.02 -3.81
C LEU A 399 1.06 -20.41 -4.48
N PRO A 400 0.65 -20.51 -5.75
CA PRO A 400 0.00 -19.47 -6.56
C PRO A 400 -1.27 -18.93 -5.94
N GLY A 401 -1.66 -17.67 -6.29
CA GLY A 401 -2.88 -17.09 -5.75
C GLY A 401 -3.03 -15.59 -6.05
N VAL A 402 -3.61 -14.87 -5.10
CA VAL A 402 -3.95 -13.44 -5.25
C VAL A 402 -2.73 -12.56 -5.60
N PRO A 403 -1.53 -12.76 -5.03
CA PRO A 403 -0.37 -11.96 -5.40
C PRO A 403 0.08 -12.11 -6.86
N ASP A 404 -0.27 -13.21 -7.54
CA ASP A 404 0.00 -13.36 -8.98
C ASP A 404 -0.78 -12.34 -9.79
N VAL A 405 -2.04 -12.09 -9.40
CA VAL A 405 -2.88 -11.05 -10.04
C VAL A 405 -2.34 -9.64 -9.73
N TRP A 406 -1.80 -9.40 -8.52
CA TRP A 406 -1.11 -8.13 -8.25
C TRP A 406 0.05 -7.91 -9.22
N ASN A 407 0.78 -8.98 -9.54
CA ASN A 407 1.89 -8.93 -10.47
C ASN A 407 1.43 -8.80 -11.94
N GLU A 408 0.26 -9.29 -12.32
CA GLU A 408 -0.34 -9.03 -13.64
C GLU A 408 -0.73 -7.55 -13.79
N LEU A 409 -1.28 -6.93 -12.73
CA LEU A 409 -1.54 -5.48 -12.68
C LEU A 409 -0.23 -4.68 -12.79
N LEU A 410 0.75 -5.03 -11.97
CA LEU A 410 2.08 -4.39 -11.99
C LEU A 410 2.73 -4.53 -13.38
N TYR A 411 2.67 -5.73 -13.98
CA TYR A 411 3.16 -6.00 -15.32
C TYR A 411 2.49 -5.09 -16.35
N THR A 412 1.15 -4.98 -16.30
CA THR A 412 0.42 -4.07 -17.18
C THR A 412 0.90 -2.63 -17.03
N HIS A 413 1.11 -2.15 -15.81
CA HIS A 413 1.62 -0.81 -15.52
C HIS A 413 3.08 -0.57 -15.94
N ILE A 414 3.92 -1.61 -15.98
CA ILE A 414 5.32 -1.50 -16.44
C ILE A 414 5.40 -1.29 -17.96
N PHE A 415 4.42 -1.84 -18.69
CA PHE A 415 4.38 -1.81 -20.15
C PHE A 415 3.37 -0.80 -20.74
N SER A 416 2.61 -0.09 -19.88
CA SER A 416 1.69 1.00 -20.27
C SER A 416 2.36 2.35 -20.40
#